data_78c0fa9c7124fca01642d5ce0ac1dcad
#
_entry.id   78c0fa9c7124fca01642d5ce0ac1dcad
#
_cell.length_a   1.000
_cell.length_b   1.000
_cell.length_c   1.000
_cell.angle_alpha   90.00
_cell.angle_beta   90.00
_cell.angle_gamma   90.00
#
_symmetry.space_group_name_H-M   'P 1'
#
loop_
_entity.id
_entity.type
_entity.pdbx_description
1 polymer ?
#
loop_
_entity_poly.entity_id
_entity_poly.type
_entity_poly.pdbx_seq_one_letter_code
_entity_poly.pdbx_strand_id
1 'polypeptide(L)'
;MKYSTWKWIPSLASERWWLLVFLAVALAVFWPARQAGFVTDWLGGQERYETGTLGQALHSFGWVAILPVLFTLNFSLFKLFGTAWLPWFLIFTTLHAGNGWLLYRFVARLLRGSDGTNVQWAALATGGLFLLSPYAVEPVVWKGCIQYPLSLVFLLIALQKTLEFIENPRWRTVLWIHGFFLTAIYLTEWNIIVPAIGTLLILVRTGEDQAWSRLAGRLKILVLPQLLLLAGWFALNKLYLGHWVGHYGSATHLQIRPAAMFGTGLKYLAKYLGFTRYYGHDTKEQVFGWFDRPAVLLLSAGLLTLLIGLYAFYFAKLPTRWRWSGFGLAAFFLALIPVSNLFFYLLQWSENDRYGYYASGFFWMFALLALAGLPRPVFRPLVVGLLLLSLFLQIKMTVLWGQSEEIYASLVRDFRWYDREEVIILASPDNLKGVSMLRIIGQQSGFDEALALRRHQPYTGKMWEVAQFNMEKPTDGVKVQRDSSGLLLTADFRQHGNWWWRNGIGATNYRTDRYSFQVQEWNVETRLLEKRPNTAIIYPVSGRWLELPQ
;
A
#
# COMPACT_ATOMS: atom_id res chain seq x y z
N MET A 1 1.27 41.80 30.11
CA MET A 1 1.74 40.41 30.06
C MET A 1 2.94 40.32 29.14
N LYS A 2 4.12 39.99 29.69
CA LYS A 2 5.38 39.92 28.91
C LYS A 2 5.33 38.66 28.04
N TYR A 3 5.28 38.84 26.73
CA TYR A 3 5.51 37.77 25.77
C TYR A 3 6.94 37.22 25.98
N SER A 4 7.06 36.05 26.59
CA SER A 4 8.35 35.35 26.66
C SER A 4 8.73 34.95 25.24
N THR A 5 9.77 35.50 24.75
CA THR A 5 10.35 35.23 23.42
C THR A 5 10.68 33.74 23.29
N TRP A 6 9.84 33.03 22.53
CA TRP A 6 10.04 31.64 22.16
C TRP A 6 11.24 31.50 21.20
N LYS A 7 12.43 31.30 21.76
CA LYS A 7 13.72 31.16 21.03
C LYS A 7 13.91 29.78 20.36
N TRP A 8 12.88 28.92 20.29
CA TRP A 8 13.03 27.55 19.81
C TRP A 8 12.02 27.13 18.72
N ILE A 9 11.53 28.08 17.91
CA ILE A 9 11.02 27.68 16.60
C ILE A 9 12.28 27.45 15.77
N PRO A 10 12.51 26.21 15.26
CA PRO A 10 13.62 25.97 14.36
C PRO A 10 13.54 27.00 13.22
N SER A 11 14.61 27.72 12.96
CA SER A 11 14.68 28.58 11.78
C SER A 11 14.44 27.74 10.53
N LEU A 12 14.02 28.33 9.40
CA LEU A 12 13.86 27.61 8.12
C LEU A 12 15.08 26.72 7.78
N ALA A 13 16.26 27.10 8.27
CA ALA A 13 17.48 26.29 8.17
C ALA A 13 17.38 24.98 8.97
N SER A 14 16.80 24.98 10.18
CA SER A 14 16.65 23.76 10.98
C SER A 14 15.55 22.83 10.45
N GLU A 15 14.51 23.34 9.78
CA GLU A 15 13.50 22.50 9.12
C GLU A 15 14.10 21.68 7.97
N ARG A 16 15.10 22.21 7.26
CA ARG A 16 15.81 21.51 6.18
C ARG A 16 16.67 20.36 6.70
N TRP A 17 17.27 20.52 7.89
CA TRP A 17 18.05 19.44 8.52
C TRP A 17 17.19 18.23 8.84
N TRP A 18 15.94 18.42 9.24
CA TRP A 18 15.02 17.31 9.47
C TRP A 18 14.74 16.50 8.21
N LEU A 19 14.64 17.14 7.03
CA LEU A 19 14.53 16.40 5.77
C LEU A 19 15.73 15.46 5.55
N LEU A 20 16.96 15.95 5.81
CA LEU A 20 18.16 15.13 5.70
C LEU A 20 18.17 13.97 6.71
N VAL A 21 17.73 14.22 7.94
CA VAL A 21 17.58 13.17 8.96
C VAL A 21 16.55 12.12 8.51
N PHE A 22 15.37 12.54 8.05
CA PHE A 22 14.34 11.62 7.54
C PHE A 22 14.87 10.81 6.35
N LEU A 23 15.61 11.44 5.44
CA LEU A 23 16.21 10.74 4.29
C LEU A 23 17.27 9.72 4.75
N ALA A 24 18.17 10.11 5.63
CA ALA A 24 19.20 9.21 6.15
C ALA A 24 18.59 8.00 6.88
N VAL A 25 17.57 8.22 7.71
CA VAL A 25 16.84 7.14 8.39
C VAL A 25 16.13 6.24 7.40
N ALA A 26 15.42 6.79 6.40
CA ALA A 26 14.75 6.00 5.36
C ALA A 26 15.76 5.12 4.59
N LEU A 27 16.84 5.71 4.10
CA LEU A 27 17.89 4.97 3.39
C LEU A 27 18.45 3.82 4.23
N ALA A 28 18.74 4.06 5.52
CA ALA A 28 19.28 3.04 6.41
C ALA A 28 18.28 1.92 6.67
N VAL A 29 17.03 2.24 6.99
CA VAL A 29 16.00 1.27 7.38
C VAL A 29 15.53 0.42 6.19
N PHE A 30 15.45 1.00 4.99
CA PHE A 30 15.04 0.27 3.78
C PHE A 30 16.21 -0.41 3.06
N TRP A 31 17.46 -0.22 3.51
CA TRP A 31 18.64 -0.80 2.89
C TRP A 31 18.60 -2.32 2.71
N PRO A 32 18.09 -3.13 3.67
CA PRO A 32 17.97 -4.57 3.49
C PRO A 32 17.12 -4.99 2.27
N ALA A 33 16.11 -4.20 1.93
CA ALA A 33 15.20 -4.44 0.81
C ALA A 33 15.57 -3.68 -0.48
N ARG A 34 16.76 -3.10 -0.58
CA ARG A 34 17.15 -2.20 -1.69
C ARG A 34 17.00 -2.80 -3.09
N GLN A 35 17.21 -4.11 -3.23
CA GLN A 35 17.13 -4.82 -4.51
C GLN A 35 15.75 -5.41 -4.79
N ALA A 36 14.87 -5.48 -3.78
CA ALA A 36 13.55 -6.08 -3.88
C ALA A 36 12.53 -5.19 -4.63
N GLY A 37 11.42 -5.81 -5.01
CA GLY A 37 10.21 -5.11 -5.43
C GLY A 37 9.86 -5.16 -6.90
N PHE A 38 10.64 -5.86 -7.73
CA PHE A 38 10.24 -6.21 -9.10
C PHE A 38 9.50 -7.56 -9.09
N VAL A 39 8.29 -7.54 -8.58
CA VAL A 39 7.50 -8.75 -8.30
C VAL A 39 6.04 -8.56 -8.70
N THR A 40 5.28 -9.63 -8.79
CA THR A 40 3.84 -9.69 -9.01
C THR A 40 3.36 -9.06 -10.34
N ASP A 41 2.25 -8.37 -10.31
CA ASP A 41 1.56 -7.72 -11.45
C ASP A 41 2.47 -6.80 -12.27
N TRP A 42 3.59 -6.40 -11.69
CA TRP A 42 4.53 -5.48 -12.30
C TRP A 42 5.43 -6.16 -13.34
N LEU A 43 5.62 -7.47 -13.27
CA LEU A 43 6.48 -8.21 -14.21
C LEU A 43 5.98 -8.09 -15.65
N GLY A 44 4.73 -8.46 -15.90
CA GLY A 44 4.15 -8.34 -17.25
C GLY A 44 4.00 -6.91 -17.74
N GLY A 45 3.88 -5.95 -16.81
CA GLY A 45 3.93 -4.52 -17.13
C GLY A 45 5.31 -4.08 -17.63
N GLN A 46 6.37 -4.60 -17.03
CA GLN A 46 7.75 -4.23 -17.36
C GLN A 46 8.18 -4.72 -18.74
N GLU A 47 7.84 -5.94 -19.11
CA GLU A 47 8.11 -6.45 -20.46
C GLU A 47 7.48 -5.54 -21.53
N ARG A 48 6.23 -5.10 -21.32
CA ARG A 48 5.55 -4.17 -22.22
C ARG A 48 6.23 -2.80 -22.28
N TYR A 49 6.80 -2.34 -21.16
CA TYR A 49 7.57 -1.09 -21.16
C TYR A 49 8.92 -1.25 -21.85
N GLU A 50 9.55 -2.42 -21.75
CA GLU A 50 10.84 -2.68 -22.42
C GLU A 50 10.70 -2.67 -23.94
N THR A 51 9.69 -3.36 -24.47
CA THR A 51 9.51 -3.56 -25.92
C THR A 51 8.58 -2.54 -26.57
N GLY A 52 7.67 -1.94 -25.82
CA GLY A 52 6.59 -1.11 -26.32
C GLY A 52 6.92 0.39 -26.44
N THR A 53 5.97 1.10 -27.05
CA THR A 53 5.91 2.56 -27.11
C THR A 53 5.06 3.14 -25.97
N LEU A 54 5.20 4.44 -25.70
CA LEU A 54 4.34 5.12 -24.71
C LEU A 54 2.85 4.99 -25.05
N GLY A 55 2.48 5.07 -26.33
CA GLY A 55 1.09 4.91 -26.77
C GLY A 55 0.55 3.52 -26.42
N GLN A 56 1.33 2.46 -26.62
CA GLN A 56 0.97 1.10 -26.23
C GLN A 56 0.85 0.95 -24.72
N ALA A 57 1.76 1.56 -23.94
CA ALA A 57 1.71 1.56 -22.49
C ALA A 57 0.44 2.25 -21.97
N LEU A 58 0.06 3.40 -22.53
CA LEU A 58 -1.16 4.11 -22.16
C LEU A 58 -2.44 3.31 -22.50
N HIS A 59 -2.45 2.57 -23.59
CA HIS A 59 -3.59 1.74 -24.02
C HIS A 59 -3.73 0.46 -23.21
N SER A 60 -2.62 -0.19 -22.86
CA SER A 60 -2.64 -1.51 -22.24
C SER A 60 -3.20 -1.53 -20.81
N PHE A 61 -3.20 -0.39 -20.11
CA PHE A 61 -3.73 -0.27 -18.74
C PHE A 61 -5.05 0.53 -18.67
N GLY A 62 -5.62 0.92 -19.79
CA GLY A 62 -6.85 1.71 -19.88
C GLY A 62 -8.12 1.04 -19.34
N TRP A 63 -8.05 -0.24 -18.95
CA TRP A 63 -9.18 -0.97 -18.38
C TRP A 63 -9.43 -0.68 -16.89
N VAL A 64 -8.47 -0.10 -16.19
CA VAL A 64 -8.57 0.21 -14.75
C VAL A 64 -9.20 1.57 -14.50
N ALA A 65 -8.56 2.62 -14.96
CA ALA A 65 -8.98 4.01 -14.90
C ALA A 65 -8.11 4.86 -15.85
N ILE A 66 -8.54 6.07 -16.18
CA ILE A 66 -7.76 6.99 -16.98
C ILE A 66 -6.67 7.60 -16.08
N LEU A 67 -5.46 7.02 -16.13
CA LEU A 67 -4.31 7.37 -15.30
C LEU A 67 -3.07 7.70 -16.14
N PRO A 68 -3.11 8.66 -17.06
CA PRO A 68 -2.02 8.94 -17.99
C PRO A 68 -0.73 9.38 -17.27
N VAL A 69 -0.84 10.08 -16.13
CA VAL A 69 0.33 10.50 -15.35
C VAL A 69 1.06 9.28 -14.79
N LEU A 70 0.33 8.29 -14.25
CA LEU A 70 0.94 7.07 -13.73
C LEU A 70 1.65 6.28 -14.82
N PHE A 71 0.97 6.04 -15.94
CA PHE A 71 1.54 5.21 -17.01
C PHE A 71 2.72 5.88 -17.70
N THR A 72 2.64 7.20 -17.96
CA THR A 72 3.77 7.95 -18.49
C THR A 72 4.96 7.94 -17.54
N LEU A 73 4.71 8.10 -16.23
CA LEU A 73 5.77 8.07 -15.21
C LEU A 73 6.45 6.71 -15.17
N ASN A 74 5.68 5.63 -15.05
CA ASN A 74 6.20 4.26 -14.99
C ASN A 74 6.98 3.90 -16.25
N PHE A 75 6.43 4.21 -17.44
CA PHE A 75 7.11 4.01 -18.71
C PHE A 75 8.44 4.76 -18.77
N SER A 76 8.43 6.04 -18.41
CA SER A 76 9.63 6.89 -18.46
C SER A 76 10.71 6.41 -17.49
N LEU A 77 10.33 6.07 -16.25
CA LEU A 77 11.26 5.55 -15.25
C LEU A 77 11.85 4.21 -15.69
N PHE A 78 11.03 3.34 -16.26
CA PHE A 78 11.51 2.04 -16.74
C PHE A 78 12.44 2.19 -17.95
N LYS A 79 12.12 3.06 -18.92
CA LYS A 79 13.01 3.35 -20.05
C LYS A 79 14.35 3.96 -19.63
N LEU A 80 14.37 4.76 -18.57
CA LEU A 80 15.60 5.40 -18.05
C LEU A 80 16.45 4.44 -17.23
N PHE A 81 15.85 3.60 -16.41
CA PHE A 81 16.55 2.85 -15.38
C PHE A 81 16.44 1.32 -15.52
N GLY A 82 15.52 0.81 -16.37
CA GLY A 82 15.27 -0.62 -16.49
C GLY A 82 15.02 -1.26 -15.12
N THR A 83 15.73 -2.34 -14.84
CA THR A 83 15.71 -3.05 -13.55
C THR A 83 16.85 -2.66 -12.60
N ALA A 84 17.60 -1.59 -12.90
CA ALA A 84 18.66 -1.12 -12.03
C ALA A 84 18.10 -0.70 -10.65
N TRP A 85 18.42 -1.45 -9.61
CA TRP A 85 17.80 -1.30 -8.29
C TRP A 85 18.06 0.06 -7.63
N LEU A 86 19.24 0.66 -7.83
CA LEU A 86 19.66 1.87 -7.10
C LEU A 86 18.79 3.11 -7.40
N PRO A 87 18.50 3.49 -8.65
CA PRO A 87 17.63 4.62 -8.93
C PRO A 87 16.22 4.43 -8.33
N TRP A 88 15.64 3.24 -8.47
CA TRP A 88 14.33 2.93 -7.89
C TRP A 88 14.35 3.02 -6.37
N PHE A 89 15.36 2.45 -5.73
CA PHE A 89 15.53 2.53 -4.28
C PHE A 89 15.59 3.99 -3.81
N LEU A 90 16.41 4.81 -4.48
CA LEU A 90 16.56 6.24 -4.13
C LEU A 90 15.26 7.02 -4.33
N ILE A 91 14.54 6.81 -5.45
CA ILE A 91 13.27 7.49 -5.73
C ILE A 91 12.25 7.17 -4.64
N PHE A 92 11.99 5.88 -4.36
CA PHE A 92 10.96 5.47 -3.41
C PHE A 92 11.27 5.88 -1.98
N THR A 93 12.52 5.71 -1.54
CA THR A 93 12.94 6.10 -0.20
C THR A 93 12.94 7.62 -0.02
N THR A 94 13.30 8.39 -1.06
CA THR A 94 13.23 9.86 -1.03
C THR A 94 11.78 10.35 -0.97
N LEU A 95 10.88 9.77 -1.76
CA LEU A 95 9.45 10.11 -1.70
C LEU A 95 8.87 9.82 -0.32
N HIS A 96 9.22 8.68 0.27
CA HIS A 96 8.74 8.29 1.59
C HIS A 96 9.29 9.20 2.70
N ALA A 97 10.58 9.51 2.68
CA ALA A 97 11.20 10.48 3.58
C ALA A 97 10.58 11.87 3.43
N GLY A 98 10.35 12.30 2.19
CA GLY A 98 9.65 13.54 1.88
C GLY A 98 8.24 13.59 2.45
N ASN A 99 7.48 12.50 2.38
CA ASN A 99 6.15 12.38 2.98
C ASN A 99 6.19 12.52 4.51
N GLY A 100 7.12 11.82 5.18
CA GLY A 100 7.31 11.94 6.62
C GLY A 100 7.64 13.37 7.03
N TRP A 101 8.54 14.05 6.31
CA TRP A 101 8.90 15.44 6.54
C TRP A 101 7.75 16.41 6.25
N LEU A 102 7.00 16.22 5.15
CA LEU A 102 5.83 17.03 4.83
C LEU A 102 4.73 16.89 5.88
N LEU A 103 4.51 15.68 6.38
CA LEU A 103 3.57 15.40 7.45
C LEU A 103 3.98 16.08 8.76
N TYR A 104 5.27 15.98 9.13
CA TYR A 104 5.83 16.74 10.26
C TYR A 104 5.54 18.25 10.11
N ARG A 105 5.87 18.84 8.95
CA ARG A 105 5.64 20.26 8.68
C ARG A 105 4.17 20.65 8.73
N PHE A 106 3.31 19.81 8.17
CA PHE A 106 1.87 20.02 8.19
C PHE A 106 1.35 20.09 9.62
N VAL A 107 1.66 19.10 10.45
CA VAL A 107 1.24 19.05 11.86
C VAL A 107 1.86 20.21 12.66
N ALA A 108 3.14 20.50 12.47
CA ALA A 108 3.80 21.63 13.13
C ALA A 108 3.15 22.98 12.79
N ARG A 109 2.67 23.15 11.53
CA ARG A 109 1.94 24.34 11.11
C ARG A 109 0.57 24.45 11.76
N LEU A 110 -0.17 23.34 11.85
CA LEU A 110 -1.49 23.30 12.48
C LEU A 110 -1.44 23.69 13.97
N LEU A 111 -0.32 23.40 14.61
CA LEU A 111 -0.12 23.61 16.03
C LEU A 111 0.60 24.92 16.36
N ARG A 112 0.82 25.81 15.38
CA ARG A 112 1.41 27.13 15.61
C ARG A 112 0.56 27.93 16.58
N GLY A 113 1.22 28.49 17.61
CA GLY A 113 0.52 29.25 18.65
C GLY A 113 -0.16 28.41 19.73
N SER A 114 -0.09 27.07 19.63
CA SER A 114 -0.60 26.22 20.71
C SER A 114 0.40 26.18 21.86
N ASP A 115 -0.10 26.45 23.07
CA ASP A 115 0.70 26.34 24.29
C ASP A 115 0.86 24.86 24.67
N GLY A 116 2.10 24.42 24.74
CA GLY A 116 2.39 23.04 25.19
C GLY A 116 3.71 22.51 24.68
N THR A 117 4.52 22.00 25.60
CA THR A 117 5.87 21.53 25.31
C THR A 117 5.93 20.18 24.60
N ASN A 118 4.84 19.43 24.59
CA ASN A 118 4.72 18.17 23.87
C ASN A 118 4.32 18.36 22.40
N VAL A 119 3.84 19.54 22.03
CA VAL A 119 3.30 19.84 20.69
C VAL A 119 4.34 19.65 19.59
N GLN A 120 5.55 20.13 19.80
CA GLN A 120 6.65 19.96 18.83
C GLN A 120 7.10 18.50 18.72
N TRP A 121 7.17 17.81 19.86
CA TRP A 121 7.44 16.37 19.89
C TRP A 121 6.36 15.56 19.17
N ALA A 122 5.08 15.92 19.37
CA ALA A 122 3.98 15.25 18.67
C ALA A 122 4.07 15.44 17.14
N ALA A 123 4.41 16.65 16.67
CA ALA A 123 4.59 16.91 15.26
C ALA A 123 5.76 16.11 14.66
N LEU A 124 6.92 16.14 15.30
CA LEU A 124 8.11 15.39 14.84
C LEU A 124 7.85 13.88 14.87
N ALA A 125 7.26 13.39 15.96
CA ALA A 125 6.95 11.99 16.13
C ALA A 125 5.88 11.50 15.12
N THR A 126 4.94 12.34 14.70
CA THR A 126 3.96 11.98 13.65
C THR A 126 4.68 11.65 12.34
N GLY A 127 5.60 12.52 11.88
CA GLY A 127 6.41 12.23 10.71
C GLY A 127 7.32 11.02 10.91
N GLY A 128 7.94 10.89 12.09
CA GLY A 128 8.84 9.77 12.43
C GLY A 128 8.12 8.41 12.49
N LEU A 129 6.96 8.32 13.14
CA LEU A 129 6.17 7.08 13.19
C LEU A 129 5.55 6.72 11.84
N PHE A 130 5.20 7.71 11.01
CA PHE A 130 4.85 7.44 9.62
C PHE A 130 6.03 6.85 8.86
N LEU A 131 7.22 7.45 8.96
CA LEU A 131 8.44 6.98 8.31
C LEU A 131 8.83 5.56 8.75
N LEU A 132 8.70 5.28 10.04
CA LEU A 132 9.08 4.00 10.67
C LEU A 132 7.92 3.00 10.74
N SER A 133 6.78 3.27 10.08
CA SER A 133 5.64 2.37 10.11
C SER A 133 5.95 1.05 9.39
N PRO A 134 5.81 -0.11 10.03
CA PRO A 134 6.00 -1.39 9.36
C PRO A 134 5.00 -1.64 8.22
N TYR A 135 3.90 -0.89 8.21
CA TYR A 135 2.88 -0.92 7.16
C TYR A 135 3.19 0.02 5.97
N ALA A 136 4.28 0.77 6.03
CA ALA A 136 4.77 1.56 4.90
C ALA A 136 5.74 0.80 3.99
N VAL A 137 6.15 -0.42 4.36
CA VAL A 137 7.22 -1.14 3.66
C VAL A 137 6.77 -1.58 2.27
N GLU A 138 5.59 -2.17 2.12
CA GLU A 138 5.09 -2.60 0.81
C GLU A 138 5.05 -1.45 -0.21
N PRO A 139 4.40 -0.29 0.05
CA PRO A 139 4.35 0.81 -0.92
C PRO A 139 5.69 1.47 -1.21
N VAL A 140 6.72 1.26 -0.39
CA VAL A 140 8.07 1.81 -0.61
C VAL A 140 8.99 0.81 -1.31
N VAL A 141 8.83 -0.48 -1.06
CA VAL A 141 9.70 -1.51 -1.65
C VAL A 141 9.16 -1.99 -2.99
N TRP A 142 7.86 -2.24 -3.11
CA TRP A 142 7.26 -2.74 -4.34
C TRP A 142 7.22 -1.66 -5.43
N LYS A 143 7.93 -1.86 -6.54
CA LYS A 143 8.11 -0.86 -7.62
C LYS A 143 6.81 -0.55 -8.37
N GLY A 144 5.82 -1.43 -8.31
CA GLY A 144 4.45 -1.17 -8.80
C GLY A 144 3.65 -0.17 -7.97
N CYS A 145 4.19 0.36 -6.88
CA CYS A 145 3.46 1.18 -5.91
C CYS A 145 3.83 2.68 -5.92
N ILE A 146 4.54 3.19 -6.93
CA ILE A 146 5.03 4.58 -6.96
C ILE A 146 3.91 5.63 -6.80
N GLN A 147 2.70 5.30 -7.26
CA GLN A 147 1.53 6.17 -7.15
C GLN A 147 1.19 6.52 -5.70
N TYR A 148 1.40 5.61 -4.74
CA TYR A 148 1.06 5.87 -3.34
C TYR A 148 1.98 6.91 -2.68
N PRO A 149 3.32 6.74 -2.67
CA PRO A 149 4.18 7.75 -2.06
C PRO A 149 4.16 9.07 -2.82
N LEU A 150 4.07 9.08 -4.15
CA LEU A 150 4.06 10.33 -4.93
C LEU A 150 2.74 11.09 -4.75
N SER A 151 1.60 10.41 -4.74
CA SER A 151 0.31 11.07 -4.51
C SER A 151 0.17 11.64 -3.11
N LEU A 152 0.74 10.99 -2.10
CA LEU A 152 0.73 11.54 -0.74
C LEU A 152 1.55 12.84 -0.67
N VAL A 153 2.66 12.96 -1.42
CA VAL A 153 3.39 14.24 -1.57
C VAL A 153 2.44 15.33 -2.08
N PHE A 154 1.69 15.05 -3.16
CA PHE A 154 0.75 16.03 -3.72
C PHE A 154 -0.38 16.39 -2.76
N LEU A 155 -0.96 15.40 -2.08
CA LEU A 155 -1.98 15.63 -1.05
C LEU A 155 -1.45 16.54 0.06
N LEU A 156 -0.30 16.21 0.66
CA LEU A 156 0.27 16.99 1.77
C LEU A 156 0.66 18.41 1.35
N ILE A 157 1.19 18.59 0.13
CA ILE A 157 1.46 19.94 -0.40
C ILE A 157 0.15 20.69 -0.63
N ALA A 158 -0.88 20.06 -1.21
CA ALA A 158 -2.17 20.69 -1.42
C ALA A 158 -2.82 21.15 -0.10
N LEU A 159 -2.75 20.31 0.96
CA LEU A 159 -3.25 20.68 2.29
C LEU A 159 -2.45 21.84 2.91
N GLN A 160 -1.12 21.86 2.77
CA GLN A 160 -0.31 22.99 3.23
C GLN A 160 -0.61 24.27 2.46
N LYS A 161 -0.85 24.18 1.14
CA LYS A 161 -1.27 25.31 0.31
C LYS A 161 -2.68 25.79 0.65
N THR A 162 -3.57 24.88 1.02
CA THR A 162 -4.91 25.23 1.51
C THR A 162 -4.81 26.07 2.80
N LEU A 163 -3.96 25.68 3.75
CA LEU A 163 -3.70 26.51 4.95
C LEU A 163 -3.09 27.88 4.58
N GLU A 164 -2.13 27.88 3.64
CA GLU A 164 -1.53 29.14 3.15
C GLU A 164 -2.58 30.08 2.58
N PHE A 165 -3.52 29.57 1.78
CA PHE A 165 -4.61 30.36 1.23
C PHE A 165 -5.57 30.89 2.31
N ILE A 166 -5.90 30.06 3.31
CA ILE A 166 -6.76 30.49 4.42
C ILE A 166 -6.13 31.65 5.20
N GLU A 167 -4.81 31.61 5.42
CA GLU A 167 -4.05 32.65 6.13
C GLU A 167 -3.78 33.88 5.26
N ASN A 168 -3.47 33.69 3.99
CA ASN A 168 -3.13 34.74 3.03
C ASN A 168 -3.67 34.41 1.64
N PRO A 169 -4.89 34.80 1.31
CA PRO A 169 -5.53 34.47 0.03
C PRO A 169 -4.77 35.07 -1.16
N ARG A 170 -4.23 34.17 -1.99
CA ARG A 170 -3.55 34.53 -3.24
C ARG A 170 -4.00 33.60 -4.36
N TRP A 171 -4.30 34.13 -5.54
CA TRP A 171 -4.78 33.35 -6.68
C TRP A 171 -3.76 32.29 -7.13
N ARG A 172 -2.45 32.60 -7.05
CA ARG A 172 -1.37 31.64 -7.36
C ARG A 172 -1.44 30.41 -6.47
N THR A 173 -1.77 30.56 -5.20
CA THR A 173 -1.94 29.44 -4.26
C THR A 173 -3.12 28.56 -4.68
N VAL A 174 -4.20 29.15 -5.18
CA VAL A 174 -5.37 28.41 -5.71
C VAL A 174 -4.98 27.58 -6.93
N LEU A 175 -4.21 28.14 -7.87
CA LEU A 175 -3.71 27.40 -9.03
C LEU A 175 -2.85 26.20 -8.61
N TRP A 176 -1.96 26.35 -7.64
CA TRP A 176 -1.17 25.24 -7.13
C TRP A 176 -2.03 24.15 -6.49
N ILE A 177 -3.04 24.51 -5.68
CA ILE A 177 -3.94 23.52 -5.06
C ILE A 177 -4.65 22.69 -6.13
N HIS A 178 -5.22 23.32 -7.16
CA HIS A 178 -5.93 22.63 -8.22
C HIS A 178 -4.98 21.87 -9.16
N GLY A 179 -3.79 22.42 -9.46
CA GLY A 179 -2.77 21.75 -10.25
C GLY A 179 -2.28 20.46 -9.60
N PHE A 180 -1.98 20.49 -8.30
CA PHE A 180 -1.61 19.28 -7.56
C PHE A 180 -2.75 18.27 -7.50
N PHE A 181 -3.99 18.71 -7.29
CA PHE A 181 -5.14 17.82 -7.32
C PHE A 181 -5.33 17.15 -8.68
N LEU A 182 -5.26 17.94 -9.77
CA LEU A 182 -5.40 17.44 -11.14
C LEU A 182 -4.31 16.40 -11.46
N THR A 183 -3.06 16.69 -11.12
CA THR A 183 -1.96 15.73 -11.30
C THR A 183 -2.20 14.47 -10.48
N ALA A 184 -2.64 14.62 -9.23
CA ALA A 184 -2.87 13.52 -8.32
C ALA A 184 -4.00 12.58 -8.79
N ILE A 185 -5.14 13.11 -9.29
CA ILE A 185 -6.26 12.27 -9.74
C ILE A 185 -5.91 11.46 -10.99
N TYR A 186 -5.05 11.98 -11.88
CA TYR A 186 -4.52 11.27 -13.03
C TYR A 186 -3.31 10.36 -12.70
N LEU A 187 -2.83 10.39 -11.46
CA LEU A 187 -1.82 9.48 -10.95
C LEU A 187 -2.46 8.26 -10.27
N THR A 188 -3.54 8.45 -9.50
CA THR A 188 -4.30 7.37 -8.89
C THR A 188 -5.69 7.84 -8.47
N GLU A 189 -6.68 6.97 -8.64
CA GLU A 189 -8.07 7.15 -8.23
C GLU A 189 -8.25 7.40 -6.72
N TRP A 190 -7.25 7.09 -5.91
CA TRP A 190 -7.29 7.32 -4.45
C TRP A 190 -7.46 8.78 -4.09
N ASN A 191 -7.07 9.68 -4.98
CA ASN A 191 -7.17 11.12 -4.76
C ASN A 191 -8.61 11.69 -4.88
N ILE A 192 -9.62 10.85 -5.13
CA ILE A 192 -11.04 11.24 -5.01
C ILE A 192 -11.38 11.79 -3.62
N ILE A 193 -10.58 11.45 -2.60
CA ILE A 193 -10.76 11.90 -1.22
C ILE A 193 -10.25 13.33 -0.97
N VAL A 194 -9.42 13.88 -1.85
CA VAL A 194 -8.77 15.19 -1.64
C VAL A 194 -9.76 16.31 -1.38
N PRO A 195 -10.87 16.45 -2.14
CA PRO A 195 -11.89 17.48 -1.87
C PRO A 195 -12.52 17.31 -0.48
N ALA A 196 -12.75 16.07 -0.03
CA ALA A 196 -13.36 15.81 1.28
C ALA A 196 -12.40 16.16 2.43
N ILE A 197 -11.12 15.76 2.35
CA ILE A 197 -10.11 16.11 3.36
C ILE A 197 -9.85 17.63 3.35
N GLY A 198 -9.81 18.26 2.17
CA GLY A 198 -9.69 19.71 2.02
C GLY A 198 -10.87 20.45 2.67
N THR A 199 -12.10 19.97 2.45
CA THR A 199 -13.30 20.49 3.11
C THR A 199 -13.18 20.40 4.62
N LEU A 200 -12.82 19.24 5.14
CA LEU A 200 -12.64 19.02 6.57
C LEU A 200 -11.59 19.99 7.16
N LEU A 201 -10.46 20.17 6.46
CA LEU A 201 -9.42 21.12 6.86
C LEU A 201 -9.94 22.55 6.93
N ILE A 202 -10.71 22.99 5.92
CA ILE A 202 -11.32 24.32 5.86
C ILE A 202 -12.32 24.49 7.00
N LEU A 203 -13.16 23.49 7.28
CA LEU A 203 -14.14 23.53 8.37
C LEU A 203 -13.47 23.68 9.74
N VAL A 204 -12.48 22.84 10.04
CA VAL A 204 -11.78 22.86 11.32
C VAL A 204 -11.05 24.21 11.51
N ARG A 205 -10.32 24.68 10.48
CA ARG A 205 -9.58 25.95 10.56
C ARG A 205 -10.51 27.17 10.63
N THR A 206 -11.63 27.16 9.88
CA THR A 206 -12.62 28.23 9.92
C THR A 206 -13.30 28.30 11.29
N GLY A 207 -13.65 27.16 11.87
CA GLY A 207 -14.22 27.08 13.21
C GLY A 207 -13.24 27.49 14.31
N GLU A 208 -11.95 27.20 14.15
CA GLU A 208 -10.89 27.65 15.07
C GLU A 208 -10.77 29.18 15.10
N ASP A 209 -10.80 29.80 13.91
CA ASP A 209 -10.73 31.26 13.75
C ASP A 209 -12.09 31.95 13.96
N GLN A 210 -13.17 31.21 14.20
CA GLN A 210 -14.56 31.71 14.28
C GLN A 210 -14.98 32.49 13.02
N ALA A 211 -14.40 32.21 11.88
CA ALA A 211 -14.57 32.94 10.63
C ALA A 211 -15.65 32.30 9.72
N TRP A 212 -16.77 31.87 10.30
CA TRP A 212 -17.84 31.14 9.59
C TRP A 212 -18.43 31.91 8.40
N SER A 213 -18.49 33.25 8.47
CA SER A 213 -18.92 34.08 7.35
C SER A 213 -18.10 33.94 6.09
N ARG A 214 -16.85 33.45 6.20
CA ARG A 214 -15.94 33.24 5.08
C ARG A 214 -16.00 31.81 4.54
N LEU A 215 -16.70 30.90 5.21
CA LEU A 215 -16.72 29.48 4.88
C LEU A 215 -17.19 29.24 3.44
N ALA A 216 -18.36 29.80 3.07
CA ALA A 216 -18.95 29.61 1.74
C ALA A 216 -17.99 30.08 0.62
N GLY A 217 -17.33 31.23 0.80
CA GLY A 217 -16.32 31.73 -0.14
C GLY A 217 -15.10 30.79 -0.29
N ARG A 218 -14.59 30.28 0.84
CA ARG A 218 -13.47 29.32 0.84
C ARG A 218 -13.85 28.02 0.12
N LEU A 219 -15.02 27.45 0.41
CA LEU A 219 -15.51 26.22 -0.24
C LEU A 219 -15.75 26.42 -1.74
N LYS A 220 -16.34 27.56 -2.13
CA LYS A 220 -16.55 27.90 -3.55
C LYS A 220 -15.24 27.96 -4.33
N ILE A 221 -14.18 28.53 -3.75
CA ILE A 221 -12.89 28.72 -4.44
C ILE A 221 -12.02 27.46 -4.41
N LEU A 222 -12.00 26.72 -3.28
CA LEU A 222 -11.05 25.62 -3.09
C LEU A 222 -11.65 24.24 -3.38
N VAL A 223 -12.93 24.03 -3.09
CA VAL A 223 -13.54 22.69 -3.16
C VAL A 223 -14.37 22.52 -4.43
N LEU A 224 -15.21 23.48 -4.78
CA LEU A 224 -16.09 23.36 -5.94
C LEU A 224 -15.35 23.06 -7.26
N PRO A 225 -14.22 23.72 -7.60
CA PRO A 225 -13.46 23.36 -8.80
C PRO A 225 -12.91 21.94 -8.75
N GLN A 226 -12.48 21.44 -7.58
CA GLN A 226 -12.03 20.06 -7.42
C GLN A 226 -13.15 19.06 -7.66
N LEU A 227 -14.37 19.34 -7.16
CA LEU A 227 -15.55 18.51 -7.42
C LEU A 227 -15.94 18.50 -8.90
N LEU A 228 -15.82 19.62 -9.60
CA LEU A 228 -16.07 19.71 -11.04
C LEU A 228 -15.01 18.90 -11.84
N LEU A 229 -13.73 19.03 -11.48
CA LEU A 229 -12.65 18.24 -12.08
C LEU A 229 -12.86 16.74 -11.84
N LEU A 230 -13.28 16.36 -10.64
CA LEU A 230 -13.60 14.99 -10.28
C LEU A 230 -14.80 14.45 -11.07
N ALA A 231 -15.87 15.23 -11.19
CA ALA A 231 -17.03 14.87 -12.01
C ALA A 231 -16.63 14.67 -13.49
N GLY A 232 -15.79 15.56 -14.03
CA GLY A 232 -15.22 15.43 -15.36
C GLY A 232 -14.38 14.15 -15.52
N TRP A 233 -13.55 13.83 -14.54
CA TRP A 233 -12.75 12.60 -14.54
C TRP A 233 -13.63 11.33 -14.51
N PHE A 234 -14.68 11.30 -13.69
CA PHE A 234 -15.64 10.20 -13.68
C PHE A 234 -16.37 10.08 -15.02
N ALA A 235 -16.80 11.20 -15.61
CA ALA A 235 -17.44 11.21 -16.93
C ALA A 235 -16.52 10.68 -18.02
N LEU A 236 -15.24 11.06 -18.02
CA LEU A 236 -14.23 10.53 -18.94
C LEU A 236 -14.06 9.02 -18.77
N ASN A 237 -13.93 8.51 -17.53
CA ASN A 237 -13.88 7.06 -17.30
C ASN A 237 -15.12 6.36 -17.88
N LYS A 238 -16.32 6.89 -17.63
CA LYS A 238 -17.56 6.31 -18.18
C LYS A 238 -17.60 6.31 -19.70
N LEU A 239 -17.15 7.39 -20.32
CA LEU A 239 -17.14 7.53 -21.78
C LEU A 239 -16.14 6.59 -22.46
N TYR A 240 -14.92 6.50 -21.93
CA TYR A 240 -13.83 5.75 -22.57
C TYR A 240 -13.73 4.28 -22.12
N LEU A 241 -14.09 3.99 -20.86
CA LEU A 241 -13.92 2.65 -20.27
C LEU A 241 -15.25 1.93 -20.03
N GLY A 242 -16.39 2.64 -20.20
CA GLY A 242 -17.71 2.05 -19.98
C GLY A 242 -18.14 1.97 -18.51
N HIS A 243 -17.30 2.35 -17.55
CA HIS A 243 -17.58 2.31 -16.11
C HIS A 243 -17.11 3.60 -15.42
N TRP A 244 -17.77 3.98 -14.32
CA TRP A 244 -17.48 5.22 -13.59
C TRP A 244 -16.17 5.15 -12.83
N VAL A 245 -15.97 4.05 -12.12
CA VAL A 245 -14.76 3.70 -11.35
C VAL A 245 -14.64 2.18 -11.39
N GLY A 246 -13.46 1.65 -11.61
CA GLY A 246 -13.31 0.22 -11.55
C GLY A 246 -11.86 -0.20 -11.55
N HIS A 247 -11.43 -0.83 -10.47
CA HIS A 247 -10.10 -1.40 -10.42
C HIS A 247 -10.08 -2.83 -10.98
N TYR A 248 -11.18 -3.55 -11.00
CA TYR A 248 -11.26 -4.95 -11.43
C TYR A 248 -12.43 -5.23 -12.39
N GLY A 249 -12.76 -4.25 -13.24
CA GLY A 249 -13.78 -4.40 -14.27
C GLY A 249 -15.20 -4.65 -13.71
N SER A 250 -15.96 -5.51 -14.37
CA SER A 250 -17.33 -5.84 -14.00
C SER A 250 -17.46 -6.52 -12.62
N ALA A 251 -16.38 -7.08 -12.08
CA ALA A 251 -16.37 -7.71 -10.75
C ALA A 251 -16.43 -6.69 -9.61
N THR A 252 -16.07 -5.42 -9.85
CA THR A 252 -16.14 -4.34 -8.87
C THR A 252 -17.21 -3.34 -9.23
N HIS A 253 -18.45 -3.78 -9.35
CA HIS A 253 -19.54 -2.82 -9.30
C HIS A 253 -19.40 -2.01 -8.00
N LEU A 254 -19.55 -0.70 -8.12
CA LEU A 254 -19.52 0.20 -6.95
C LEU A 254 -20.69 -0.15 -6.01
N GLN A 255 -20.52 -1.18 -5.21
CA GLN A 255 -21.49 -1.57 -4.21
C GLN A 255 -21.16 -0.82 -2.94
N ILE A 256 -21.90 0.26 -2.70
CA ILE A 256 -21.81 0.96 -1.41
C ILE A 256 -22.45 0.06 -0.36
N ARG A 257 -21.60 -0.62 0.42
CA ARG A 257 -21.99 -1.44 1.58
C ARG A 257 -21.54 -0.75 2.87
N PRO A 258 -22.33 0.17 3.44
CA PRO A 258 -21.86 1.02 4.54
C PRO A 258 -21.31 0.24 5.75
N ALA A 259 -21.96 -0.87 6.11
CA ALA A 259 -21.53 -1.73 7.22
C ALA A 259 -20.14 -2.35 6.95
N ALA A 260 -19.92 -2.91 5.75
CA ALA A 260 -18.63 -3.49 5.36
C ALA A 260 -17.55 -2.42 5.26
N MET A 261 -17.86 -1.25 4.70
CA MET A 261 -16.94 -0.11 4.62
C MET A 261 -16.51 0.37 6.00
N PHE A 262 -17.47 0.48 6.92
CA PHE A 262 -17.20 0.87 8.30
C PHE A 262 -16.38 -0.20 9.02
N GLY A 263 -16.74 -1.49 8.89
CA GLY A 263 -15.98 -2.61 9.44
C GLY A 263 -14.53 -2.64 8.93
N THR A 264 -14.31 -2.40 7.64
CA THR A 264 -12.97 -2.26 7.06
C THR A 264 -12.19 -1.10 7.71
N GLY A 265 -12.82 0.05 7.92
CA GLY A 265 -12.20 1.17 8.63
C GLY A 265 -11.77 0.81 10.06
N LEU A 266 -12.62 0.06 10.80
CA LEU A 266 -12.29 -0.43 12.15
C LEU A 266 -11.15 -1.46 12.13
N LYS A 267 -11.12 -2.35 11.14
CA LYS A 267 -10.01 -3.31 10.96
C LYS A 267 -8.68 -2.59 10.74
N TYR A 268 -8.65 -1.54 9.92
CA TYR A 268 -7.45 -0.71 9.78
C TYR A 268 -7.08 0.03 11.07
N LEU A 269 -8.05 0.53 11.82
CA LEU A 269 -7.79 1.13 13.12
C LEU A 269 -7.15 0.13 14.09
N ALA A 270 -7.71 -1.08 14.19
CA ALA A 270 -7.16 -2.18 14.99
C ALA A 270 -5.74 -2.57 14.52
N LYS A 271 -5.51 -2.61 13.21
CA LYS A 271 -4.21 -2.88 12.60
C LYS A 271 -3.13 -1.94 13.10
N TYR A 272 -3.39 -0.64 13.09
CA TYR A 272 -2.40 0.37 13.51
C TYR A 272 -2.24 0.43 15.03
N LEU A 273 -3.33 0.26 15.80
CA LEU A 273 -3.26 0.26 17.27
C LEU A 273 -2.57 -0.97 17.82
N GLY A 274 -2.85 -2.14 17.24
CA GLY A 274 -2.43 -3.42 17.78
C GLY A 274 -1.20 -4.02 17.10
N PHE A 275 -0.68 -3.44 16.02
CA PHE A 275 0.36 -4.06 15.19
C PHE A 275 0.01 -5.52 14.83
N THR A 276 -1.24 -5.74 14.41
CA THR A 276 -1.85 -7.06 14.23
C THR A 276 -1.12 -7.99 13.26
N ARG A 277 -0.31 -7.42 12.34
CA ARG A 277 0.52 -8.20 11.41
C ARG A 277 1.36 -9.28 12.10
N TYR A 278 1.79 -9.01 13.33
CA TYR A 278 2.69 -9.89 14.08
C TYR A 278 1.97 -10.92 14.96
N TYR A 279 0.64 -10.94 14.90
CA TYR A 279 -0.16 -11.95 15.57
C TYR A 279 -0.20 -13.25 14.77
N GLY A 280 -0.42 -14.37 15.44
CA GLY A 280 -0.72 -15.64 14.77
C GLY A 280 -1.99 -15.53 13.92
N HIS A 281 -2.09 -16.38 12.91
CA HIS A 281 -3.21 -16.36 11.95
C HIS A 281 -4.57 -16.40 12.63
N ASP A 282 -4.79 -17.38 13.51
CA ASP A 282 -6.07 -17.58 14.22
C ASP A 282 -6.45 -16.37 15.06
N THR A 283 -5.45 -15.76 15.74
CA THR A 283 -5.68 -14.54 16.52
C THR A 283 -6.10 -13.37 15.62
N LYS A 284 -5.50 -13.25 14.44
CA LYS A 284 -5.89 -12.23 13.46
C LYS A 284 -7.32 -12.43 12.97
N GLU A 285 -7.68 -13.65 12.59
CA GLU A 285 -9.03 -13.97 12.15
C GLU A 285 -10.06 -13.65 13.23
N GLN A 286 -9.77 -14.01 14.49
CA GLN A 286 -10.64 -13.67 15.61
C GLN A 286 -10.80 -12.16 15.78
N VAL A 287 -9.69 -11.42 15.84
CA VAL A 287 -9.71 -9.96 16.06
C VAL A 287 -10.43 -9.25 14.91
N PHE A 288 -10.14 -9.60 13.67
CA PHE A 288 -10.78 -8.95 12.53
C PHE A 288 -12.23 -9.43 12.32
N GLY A 289 -12.54 -10.70 12.62
CA GLY A 289 -13.89 -11.24 12.58
C GLY A 289 -14.85 -10.57 13.60
N TRP A 290 -14.34 -9.97 14.68
CA TRP A 290 -15.17 -9.17 15.57
C TRP A 290 -15.81 -7.98 14.86
N PHE A 291 -15.08 -7.32 13.95
CA PHE A 291 -15.57 -6.17 13.18
C PHE A 291 -16.52 -6.53 12.02
N ASP A 292 -16.80 -7.81 11.81
CA ASP A 292 -17.86 -8.29 10.90
C ASP A 292 -19.18 -8.58 11.65
N ARG A 293 -19.16 -8.58 13.00
CA ARG A 293 -20.34 -8.83 13.82
C ARG A 293 -21.25 -7.61 13.87
N PRO A 294 -22.56 -7.74 13.54
CA PRO A 294 -23.49 -6.59 13.53
C PRO A 294 -23.54 -5.83 14.86
N ALA A 295 -23.51 -6.54 16.00
CA ALA A 295 -23.53 -5.92 17.33
C ALA A 295 -22.30 -5.03 17.56
N VAL A 296 -21.11 -5.47 17.16
CA VAL A 296 -19.86 -4.68 17.28
C VAL A 296 -19.91 -3.46 16.37
N LEU A 297 -20.41 -3.62 15.14
CA LEU A 297 -20.56 -2.52 14.20
C LEU A 297 -21.54 -1.46 14.72
N LEU A 298 -22.70 -1.87 15.22
CA LEU A 298 -23.70 -0.96 15.79
C LEU A 298 -23.17 -0.22 17.02
N LEU A 299 -22.54 -0.94 17.95
CA LEU A 299 -21.93 -0.33 19.12
C LEU A 299 -20.83 0.67 18.75
N SER A 300 -19.95 0.30 17.82
CA SER A 300 -18.87 1.16 17.34
C SER A 300 -19.40 2.38 16.59
N ALA A 301 -20.46 2.22 15.78
CA ALA A 301 -21.13 3.33 15.10
C ALA A 301 -21.81 4.26 16.08
N GLY A 302 -22.52 3.73 17.10
CA GLY A 302 -23.12 4.51 18.17
C GLY A 302 -22.08 5.33 18.95
N LEU A 303 -20.97 4.67 19.35
CA LEU A 303 -19.87 5.35 20.04
C LEU A 303 -19.24 6.44 19.18
N LEU A 304 -18.97 6.17 17.90
CA LEU A 304 -18.40 7.15 16.98
C LEU A 304 -19.36 8.34 16.78
N THR A 305 -20.67 8.09 16.63
CA THR A 305 -21.69 9.13 16.52
C THR A 305 -21.72 10.00 17.78
N LEU A 306 -21.67 9.38 18.96
CA LEU A 306 -21.60 10.10 20.24
C LEU A 306 -20.33 10.97 20.30
N LEU A 307 -19.18 10.41 19.95
CA LEU A 307 -17.91 11.16 19.96
C LEU A 307 -17.92 12.33 18.96
N ILE A 308 -18.49 12.13 17.76
CA ILE A 308 -18.68 13.23 16.78
C ILE A 308 -19.63 14.29 17.33
N GLY A 309 -20.74 13.89 17.95
CA GLY A 309 -21.71 14.81 18.58
C GLY A 309 -21.05 15.63 19.70
N LEU A 310 -20.32 14.97 20.60
CA LEU A 310 -19.56 15.65 21.66
C LEU A 310 -18.48 16.57 21.11
N TYR A 311 -17.74 16.10 20.10
CA TYR A 311 -16.73 16.91 19.44
C TYR A 311 -17.33 18.16 18.80
N ALA A 312 -18.43 18.05 18.08
CA ALA A 312 -19.12 19.18 17.46
C ALA A 312 -19.68 20.15 18.51
N PHE A 313 -20.32 19.62 19.56
CA PHE A 313 -20.91 20.41 20.65
C PHE A 313 -19.86 21.21 21.42
N TYR A 314 -18.72 20.58 21.74
CA TYR A 314 -17.65 21.21 22.49
C TYR A 314 -16.58 21.87 21.62
N PHE A 315 -16.72 21.87 20.28
CA PHE A 315 -15.67 22.27 19.33
C PHE A 315 -15.00 23.59 19.68
N ALA A 316 -15.78 24.64 19.97
CA ALA A 316 -15.26 25.97 20.32
C ALA A 316 -14.47 26.00 21.64
N LYS A 317 -14.76 25.07 22.56
CA LYS A 317 -14.11 24.96 23.88
C LYS A 317 -12.93 23.98 23.88
N LEU A 318 -12.80 23.14 22.84
CA LEU A 318 -11.72 22.18 22.76
C LEU A 318 -10.36 22.86 22.61
N PRO A 319 -9.31 22.43 23.32
CA PRO A 319 -7.94 22.80 23.02
C PRO A 319 -7.57 22.50 21.57
N THR A 320 -6.74 23.32 20.96
CA THR A 320 -6.29 23.19 19.55
C THR A 320 -5.84 21.78 19.19
N ARG A 321 -5.09 21.11 20.07
CA ARG A 321 -4.63 19.73 19.86
C ARG A 321 -5.78 18.73 19.64
N TRP A 322 -6.90 18.86 20.37
CA TRP A 322 -8.03 17.96 20.24
C TRP A 322 -8.84 18.23 18.96
N ARG A 323 -8.92 19.50 18.52
CA ARG A 323 -9.53 19.84 17.22
C ARG A 323 -8.76 19.19 16.09
N TRP A 324 -7.44 19.27 16.11
CA TRP A 324 -6.60 18.66 15.07
C TRP A 324 -6.44 17.16 15.23
N SER A 325 -6.55 16.60 16.43
CA SER A 325 -6.69 15.15 16.63
C SER A 325 -7.98 14.62 15.97
N GLY A 326 -9.11 15.28 16.19
CA GLY A 326 -10.37 14.94 15.52
C GLY A 326 -10.29 15.03 13.99
N PHE A 327 -9.62 16.08 13.46
CA PHE A 327 -9.30 16.14 12.03
C PHE A 327 -8.49 14.92 11.58
N GLY A 328 -7.44 14.53 12.32
CA GLY A 328 -6.63 13.36 12.01
C GLY A 328 -7.45 12.08 11.93
N LEU A 329 -8.35 11.85 12.91
CA LEU A 329 -9.23 10.67 12.92
C LEU A 329 -10.21 10.66 11.74
N ALA A 330 -10.84 11.78 11.46
CA ALA A 330 -11.77 11.90 10.34
C ALA A 330 -11.05 11.74 8.99
N ALA A 331 -9.86 12.35 8.82
CA ALA A 331 -9.04 12.21 7.63
C ALA A 331 -8.52 10.77 7.45
N PHE A 332 -8.23 10.04 8.55
CA PHE A 332 -7.91 8.62 8.52
C PHE A 332 -9.04 7.80 7.89
N PHE A 333 -10.28 7.95 8.34
CA PHE A 333 -11.41 7.22 7.75
C PHE A 333 -11.70 7.67 6.31
N LEU A 334 -11.62 8.96 6.00
CA LEU A 334 -11.76 9.47 4.63
C LEU A 334 -10.71 8.87 3.70
N ALA A 335 -9.46 8.76 4.15
CA ALA A 335 -8.37 8.17 3.36
C ALA A 335 -8.58 6.68 3.06
N LEU A 336 -9.41 5.97 3.82
CA LEU A 336 -9.75 4.57 3.59
C LEU A 336 -10.98 4.37 2.68
N ILE A 337 -11.77 5.42 2.39
CA ILE A 337 -12.98 5.29 1.56
C ILE A 337 -12.72 4.57 0.24
N PRO A 338 -11.68 4.90 -0.55
CA PRO A 338 -11.46 4.25 -1.85
C PRO A 338 -11.25 2.74 -1.77
N VAL A 339 -10.79 2.24 -0.61
CA VAL A 339 -10.46 0.81 -0.41
C VAL A 339 -11.43 0.10 0.53
N SER A 340 -12.34 0.83 1.13
CA SER A 340 -13.26 0.28 2.12
C SER A 340 -14.22 -0.77 1.55
N ASN A 341 -14.49 -0.73 0.23
CA ASN A 341 -15.24 -1.76 -0.48
C ASN A 341 -14.41 -2.94 -0.94
N LEU A 342 -13.09 -2.82 -0.92
CA LEU A 342 -12.21 -3.94 -1.24
C LEU A 342 -12.19 -4.89 -0.05
N PHE A 343 -12.07 -6.19 -0.35
CA PHE A 343 -11.88 -7.16 0.70
C PHE A 343 -10.65 -6.76 1.53
N PHE A 344 -10.83 -6.68 2.85
CA PHE A 344 -9.70 -6.70 3.74
C PHE A 344 -9.13 -8.11 3.69
N TYR A 345 -8.21 -8.32 2.75
CA TYR A 345 -7.63 -9.64 2.57
C TYR A 345 -6.84 -10.01 3.81
N LEU A 346 -7.43 -10.88 4.58
CA LEU A 346 -6.71 -11.82 5.44
C LEU A 346 -6.18 -12.97 4.54
N LEU A 347 -5.52 -12.65 3.47
CA LEU A 347 -4.57 -13.60 2.91
C LEU A 347 -3.48 -13.71 3.97
N GLN A 348 -3.59 -14.71 4.78
CA GLN A 348 -2.92 -15.14 6.01
C GLN A 348 -1.69 -14.31 6.43
N TRP A 349 -1.01 -13.66 5.52
CA TRP A 349 0.24 -12.96 5.72
C TRP A 349 0.32 -11.59 5.05
N SER A 350 -0.51 -11.30 4.05
CA SER A 350 -0.57 -9.99 3.39
C SER A 350 -1.77 -9.21 3.89
N GLU A 351 -1.54 -8.06 4.46
CA GLU A 351 -2.58 -7.15 4.95
C GLU A 351 -2.81 -5.98 4.00
N ASN A 352 -2.37 -6.08 2.75
CA ASN A 352 -2.48 -5.00 1.73
C ASN A 352 -2.05 -3.64 2.29
N ASP A 353 -0.84 -3.56 2.80
CA ASP A 353 -0.31 -2.38 3.50
C ASP A 353 -0.38 -1.11 2.66
N ARG A 354 -0.23 -1.24 1.33
CA ARG A 354 -0.33 -0.12 0.40
C ARG A 354 -1.64 0.64 0.49
N TYR A 355 -2.72 -0.04 0.82
CA TYR A 355 -4.04 0.58 0.94
C TYR A 355 -4.21 1.44 2.18
N GLY A 356 -3.43 1.20 3.21
CA GLY A 356 -3.41 1.99 4.42
C GLY A 356 -2.38 3.13 4.41
N TYR A 357 -1.58 3.29 3.35
CA TYR A 357 -0.43 4.19 3.33
C TYR A 357 -0.80 5.66 3.65
N TYR A 358 -1.85 6.20 2.99
CA TYR A 358 -2.31 7.56 3.27
C TYR A 358 -2.90 7.68 4.68
N ALA A 359 -3.75 6.71 5.03
CA ALA A 359 -4.43 6.69 6.31
C ALA A 359 -3.44 6.65 7.48
N SER A 360 -2.30 5.96 7.34
CA SER A 360 -1.30 5.83 8.40
C SER A 360 -0.77 7.16 8.90
N GLY A 361 -0.57 8.14 8.01
CA GLY A 361 -0.13 9.48 8.39
C GLY A 361 -1.14 10.22 9.27
N PHE A 362 -2.41 10.14 8.90
CA PHE A 362 -3.50 10.75 9.66
C PHE A 362 -3.80 10.00 10.96
N PHE A 363 -3.62 8.67 10.98
CA PHE A 363 -3.68 7.88 12.22
C PHE A 363 -2.64 8.32 13.24
N TRP A 364 -1.37 8.45 12.84
CA TRP A 364 -0.32 8.90 13.75
C TRP A 364 -0.53 10.35 14.20
N MET A 365 -1.02 11.21 13.32
CA MET A 365 -1.45 12.56 13.71
C MET A 365 -2.54 12.51 14.78
N PHE A 366 -3.61 11.75 14.59
CA PHE A 366 -4.68 11.57 15.56
C PHE A 366 -4.12 11.10 16.91
N ALA A 367 -3.42 9.98 16.91
CA ALA A 367 -2.96 9.31 18.14
C ALA A 367 -2.01 10.21 18.96
N LEU A 368 -1.03 10.81 18.29
CA LEU A 368 -0.03 11.63 18.99
C LEU A 368 -0.57 12.96 19.50
N LEU A 369 -1.51 13.58 18.76
CA LEU A 369 -2.16 14.81 19.24
C LEU A 369 -3.11 14.53 20.41
N ALA A 370 -3.80 13.39 20.41
CA ALA A 370 -4.57 12.95 21.56
C ALA A 370 -3.67 12.74 22.80
N LEU A 371 -2.54 12.04 22.61
CA LEU A 371 -1.59 11.73 23.68
C LEU A 371 -0.76 12.94 24.15
N ALA A 372 -0.61 14.00 23.34
CA ALA A 372 0.18 15.18 23.68
C ALA A 372 -0.31 15.94 24.95
N GLY A 373 -1.51 15.60 25.42
CA GLY A 373 -2.04 16.07 26.70
C GLY A 373 -1.46 15.43 27.94
N LEU A 374 -0.76 14.32 27.81
CA LEU A 374 -0.13 13.63 28.92
C LEU A 374 1.03 14.47 29.51
N PRO A 375 1.36 14.31 30.80
CA PRO A 375 2.55 14.93 31.39
C PRO A 375 3.82 14.54 30.61
N ARG A 376 4.76 15.46 30.52
CA ARG A 376 6.05 15.24 29.81
C ARG A 376 6.77 13.94 30.17
N PRO A 377 6.90 13.58 31.48
CA PRO A 377 7.60 12.36 31.87
C PRO A 377 6.90 11.07 31.43
N VAL A 378 5.63 11.15 31.01
CA VAL A 378 4.87 10.02 30.45
C VAL A 378 4.88 10.06 28.92
N PHE A 379 4.59 11.24 28.33
CA PHE A 379 4.46 11.39 26.88
C PHE A 379 5.75 11.06 26.13
N ARG A 380 6.88 11.63 26.58
CA ARG A 380 8.16 11.47 25.86
C ARG A 380 8.68 10.04 25.84
N PRO A 381 8.74 9.31 26.98
CA PRO A 381 9.12 7.89 26.96
C PRO A 381 8.18 7.04 26.13
N LEU A 382 6.87 7.30 26.17
CA LEU A 382 5.89 6.61 25.35
C LEU A 382 6.17 6.79 23.84
N VAL A 383 6.42 8.04 23.40
CA VAL A 383 6.75 8.33 22.00
C VAL A 383 8.06 7.66 21.59
N VAL A 384 9.09 7.71 22.44
CA VAL A 384 10.37 7.04 22.16
C VAL A 384 10.16 5.52 22.07
N GLY A 385 9.40 4.94 22.99
CA GLY A 385 9.07 3.51 22.96
C GLY A 385 8.33 3.11 21.68
N LEU A 386 7.35 3.91 21.22
CA LEU A 386 6.64 3.68 19.96
C LEU A 386 7.56 3.80 18.74
N LEU A 387 8.48 4.78 18.72
CA LEU A 387 9.45 4.92 17.63
C LEU A 387 10.41 3.73 17.58
N LEU A 388 10.92 3.26 18.72
CA LEU A 388 11.80 2.09 18.80
C LEU A 388 11.08 0.81 18.40
N LEU A 389 9.85 0.62 18.86
CA LEU A 389 9.02 -0.52 18.46
C LEU A 389 8.76 -0.50 16.96
N SER A 390 8.32 0.64 16.41
CA SER A 390 8.06 0.78 14.98
C SER A 390 9.32 0.53 14.15
N LEU A 391 10.47 1.07 14.56
CA LEU A 391 11.77 0.83 13.94
C LEU A 391 12.12 -0.65 13.91
N PHE A 392 12.01 -1.33 15.05
CA PHE A 392 12.27 -2.77 15.16
C PHE A 392 11.39 -3.58 14.22
N LEU A 393 10.09 -3.30 14.24
CA LEU A 393 9.11 -4.00 13.40
C LEU A 393 9.32 -3.71 11.91
N GLN A 394 9.67 -2.47 11.55
CA GLN A 394 9.96 -2.09 10.17
C GLN A 394 11.22 -2.77 9.65
N ILE A 395 12.31 -2.81 10.44
CA ILE A 395 13.54 -3.54 10.07
C ILE A 395 13.22 -5.02 9.81
N LYS A 396 12.39 -5.63 10.68
CA LYS A 396 11.95 -7.01 10.48
C LYS A 396 11.27 -7.21 9.13
N MET A 397 10.43 -6.25 8.72
CA MET A 397 9.74 -6.30 7.43
C MET A 397 10.67 -6.06 6.24
N THR A 398 11.58 -5.10 6.32
CA THR A 398 12.54 -4.83 5.23
C THR A 398 13.53 -5.99 5.04
N VAL A 399 13.92 -6.67 6.12
CA VAL A 399 14.72 -7.90 6.05
C VAL A 399 13.94 -9.02 5.36
N LEU A 400 12.65 -9.20 5.68
CA LEU A 400 11.80 -10.19 4.98
C LEU A 400 11.68 -9.90 3.47
N TRP A 401 11.55 -8.63 3.08
CA TRP A 401 11.57 -8.26 1.66
C TRP A 401 12.91 -8.59 0.99
N GLY A 402 14.03 -8.36 1.67
CA GLY A 402 15.36 -8.75 1.18
C GLY A 402 15.48 -10.26 1.01
N GLN A 403 15.04 -11.05 1.99
CA GLN A 403 15.02 -12.50 1.91
C GLN A 403 14.09 -13.03 0.81
N SER A 404 12.91 -12.43 0.67
CA SER A 404 11.98 -12.75 -0.42
C SER A 404 12.62 -12.54 -1.80
N GLU A 405 13.31 -11.43 -1.98
CA GLU A 405 14.05 -11.11 -3.20
C GLU A 405 15.18 -12.11 -3.46
N GLU A 406 15.93 -12.51 -2.43
CA GLU A 406 17.04 -13.47 -2.56
C GLU A 406 16.55 -14.84 -3.02
N ILE A 407 15.43 -15.33 -2.45
CA ILE A 407 14.79 -16.57 -2.86
C ILE A 407 14.37 -16.48 -4.33
N TYR A 408 13.68 -15.41 -4.68
CA TYR A 408 13.19 -15.20 -6.05
C TYR A 408 14.35 -15.11 -7.05
N ALA A 409 15.37 -14.31 -6.75
CA ALA A 409 16.55 -14.20 -7.57
C ALA A 409 17.31 -15.53 -7.69
N SER A 410 17.32 -16.35 -6.62
CA SER A 410 17.90 -17.67 -6.64
C SER A 410 17.15 -18.61 -7.60
N LEU A 411 15.83 -18.65 -7.54
CA LEU A 411 15.01 -19.45 -8.47
C LEU A 411 15.23 -19.03 -9.93
N VAL A 412 15.31 -17.73 -10.20
CA VAL A 412 15.61 -17.24 -11.56
C VAL A 412 17.00 -17.66 -12.02
N ARG A 413 18.01 -17.59 -11.14
CA ARG A 413 19.37 -18.02 -11.47
C ARG A 413 19.51 -19.53 -11.64
N ASP A 414 18.77 -20.32 -10.89
CA ASP A 414 18.84 -21.78 -10.88
C ASP A 414 18.10 -22.42 -12.07
N PHE A 415 17.28 -21.66 -12.78
CA PHE A 415 16.56 -22.18 -13.93
C PHE A 415 17.51 -22.53 -15.08
N ARG A 416 17.46 -23.79 -15.58
CA ARG A 416 18.41 -24.35 -16.57
C ARG A 416 17.76 -25.08 -17.74
N TRP A 417 16.44 -25.19 -17.78
CA TRP A 417 15.71 -26.05 -18.74
C TRP A 417 15.35 -25.31 -20.03
N TYR A 418 16.26 -24.49 -20.56
CA TYR A 418 16.04 -23.73 -21.82
C TYR A 418 16.01 -24.63 -23.07
N ASP A 419 16.58 -25.84 -22.98
CA ASP A 419 16.59 -26.85 -24.03
C ASP A 419 15.33 -27.70 -24.09
N ARG A 420 14.43 -27.58 -23.11
CA ARG A 420 13.17 -28.32 -23.06
C ARG A 420 12.09 -27.60 -23.88
N GLU A 421 11.27 -28.38 -24.57
CA GLU A 421 10.09 -27.86 -25.27
C GLU A 421 8.98 -27.43 -24.31
N GLU A 422 8.94 -28.08 -23.13
CA GLU A 422 7.93 -27.85 -22.13
C GLU A 422 8.52 -27.93 -20.71
N VAL A 423 8.10 -26.99 -19.86
CA VAL A 423 8.38 -27.02 -18.43
C VAL A 423 7.08 -26.91 -17.65
N ILE A 424 6.87 -27.86 -16.72
CA ILE A 424 5.73 -27.85 -15.80
C ILE A 424 6.26 -27.54 -14.40
N ILE A 425 5.90 -26.38 -13.88
CA ILE A 425 6.19 -25.95 -12.51
C ILE A 425 5.03 -26.41 -11.63
N LEU A 426 5.25 -27.43 -10.80
CA LEU A 426 4.18 -27.99 -9.95
C LEU A 426 3.74 -27.02 -8.87
N ALA A 427 4.68 -26.24 -8.34
CA ALA A 427 4.40 -25.19 -7.38
C ALA A 427 5.45 -24.09 -7.47
N SER A 428 5.05 -22.86 -7.25
CA SER A 428 5.96 -21.71 -7.11
C SER A 428 5.67 -20.95 -5.82
N PRO A 429 6.66 -20.33 -5.17
CA PRO A 429 6.39 -19.56 -3.97
C PRO A 429 5.70 -18.23 -4.33
N ASP A 430 4.56 -17.94 -3.71
CA ASP A 430 3.84 -16.68 -3.88
C ASP A 430 4.38 -15.58 -2.96
N ASN A 431 4.61 -15.93 -1.71
CA ASN A 431 5.09 -14.97 -0.72
C ASN A 431 5.89 -15.65 0.40
N LEU A 432 6.70 -14.84 1.09
CA LEU A 432 7.36 -15.20 2.36
C LEU A 432 6.70 -14.40 3.48
N LYS A 433 5.92 -15.05 4.33
CA LYS A 433 5.18 -14.40 5.43
C LYS A 433 4.38 -13.16 4.97
N GLY A 434 3.74 -13.28 3.82
CA GLY A 434 2.94 -12.20 3.24
C GLY A 434 3.72 -11.15 2.45
N VAL A 435 5.04 -11.28 2.35
CA VAL A 435 5.85 -10.47 1.46
C VAL A 435 5.84 -11.10 0.08
N SER A 436 5.31 -10.38 -0.89
CA SER A 436 5.13 -10.88 -2.26
C SER A 436 6.47 -11.25 -2.93
N MET A 437 6.45 -12.36 -3.65
CA MET A 437 7.53 -12.84 -4.50
C MET A 437 7.08 -12.93 -5.95
N LEU A 438 6.60 -14.10 -6.32
CA LEU A 438 6.22 -14.44 -7.67
C LEU A 438 4.72 -14.72 -7.72
N ARG A 439 3.91 -13.66 -7.72
CA ARG A 439 2.48 -13.80 -7.88
C ARG A 439 2.11 -13.79 -9.36
N ILE A 440 1.41 -14.83 -9.79
CA ILE A 440 0.98 -14.97 -11.16
C ILE A 440 -0.44 -14.46 -11.31
N ILE A 441 -0.63 -13.57 -12.29
CA ILE A 441 -1.94 -13.09 -12.67
C ILE A 441 -2.16 -13.43 -14.15
N GLY A 442 -3.15 -14.28 -14.42
CA GLY A 442 -3.55 -14.64 -15.77
C GLY A 442 -3.20 -16.05 -16.19
N GLN A 443 -3.31 -16.35 -17.48
CA GLN A 443 -3.17 -17.71 -18.02
C GLN A 443 -1.74 -18.11 -18.37
N GLN A 444 -0.79 -17.17 -18.40
CA GLN A 444 0.62 -17.42 -18.71
C GLN A 444 1.45 -17.48 -17.43
N SER A 445 2.60 -18.15 -17.52
CA SER A 445 3.52 -18.23 -16.42
C SER A 445 4.15 -16.86 -16.15
N GLY A 446 4.07 -16.36 -14.92
CA GLY A 446 4.82 -15.15 -14.52
C GLY A 446 6.31 -15.43 -14.33
N PHE A 447 6.72 -16.70 -14.32
CA PHE A 447 8.12 -17.06 -14.19
C PHE A 447 8.89 -16.90 -15.50
N ASP A 448 8.28 -17.11 -16.67
CA ASP A 448 8.90 -16.82 -17.97
C ASP A 448 9.13 -15.31 -18.16
N GLU A 449 8.18 -14.45 -17.74
CA GLU A 449 8.37 -13.00 -17.69
C GLU A 449 9.55 -12.62 -16.76
N ALA A 450 9.69 -13.31 -15.63
CA ALA A 450 10.79 -13.10 -14.70
C ALA A 450 12.15 -13.49 -15.33
N LEU A 451 12.21 -14.58 -16.09
CA LEU A 451 13.41 -15.00 -16.83
C LEU A 451 13.77 -13.95 -17.89
N ALA A 452 12.81 -13.53 -18.70
CA ALA A 452 13.01 -12.51 -19.73
C ALA A 452 13.56 -11.21 -19.12
N LEU A 453 12.92 -10.72 -18.04
CA LEU A 453 13.27 -9.45 -17.43
C LEU A 453 14.64 -9.47 -16.72
N ARG A 454 14.94 -10.55 -15.97
CA ARG A 454 16.12 -10.58 -15.08
C ARG A 454 17.34 -11.23 -15.70
N ARG A 455 17.15 -12.16 -16.65
CA ARG A 455 18.25 -12.83 -17.36
C ARG A 455 18.41 -12.34 -18.79
N HIS A 456 17.47 -11.52 -19.30
CA HIS A 456 17.39 -11.13 -20.71
C HIS A 456 17.41 -12.34 -21.66
N GLN A 457 16.87 -13.46 -21.18
CA GLN A 457 16.80 -14.74 -21.86
C GLN A 457 15.39 -15.31 -21.70
N PRO A 458 14.45 -14.95 -22.58
CA PRO A 458 13.08 -15.46 -22.51
C PRO A 458 13.10 -16.97 -22.75
N TYR A 459 12.17 -17.67 -22.09
CA TYR A 459 11.93 -19.08 -22.37
C TYR A 459 11.10 -19.22 -23.65
N THR A 460 11.58 -19.98 -24.61
CA THR A 460 10.93 -20.14 -25.93
C THR A 460 9.96 -21.30 -25.99
N GLY A 461 9.99 -22.22 -25.05
CA GLY A 461 9.08 -23.34 -24.91
C GLY A 461 7.76 -22.98 -24.24
N LYS A 462 6.97 -24.01 -23.91
CA LYS A 462 5.73 -23.84 -23.14
C LYS A 462 6.02 -23.98 -21.65
N MET A 463 5.64 -22.98 -20.85
CA MET A 463 5.75 -23.03 -19.41
C MET A 463 4.37 -23.08 -18.77
N TRP A 464 4.18 -24.06 -17.88
CA TRP A 464 2.96 -24.26 -17.13
C TRP A 464 3.25 -24.12 -15.64
N GLU A 465 2.49 -23.31 -14.95
CA GLU A 465 2.49 -23.26 -13.50
C GLU A 465 1.20 -23.82 -12.96
N VAL A 466 1.28 -24.82 -12.09
CA VAL A 466 0.13 -25.55 -11.57
C VAL A 466 -0.41 -24.88 -10.31
N ALA A 467 0.44 -24.71 -9.30
CA ALA A 467 0.04 -24.19 -8.01
C ALA A 467 1.05 -23.17 -7.47
N GLN A 468 0.62 -22.43 -6.45
CA GLN A 468 1.47 -21.53 -5.67
C GLN A 468 1.33 -21.86 -4.18
N PHE A 469 2.36 -21.55 -3.40
CA PHE A 469 2.34 -21.76 -1.95
C PHE A 469 2.96 -20.59 -1.20
N ASN A 470 2.55 -20.43 0.05
CA ASN A 470 3.10 -19.42 0.94
C ASN A 470 4.25 -20.02 1.74
N MET A 471 5.36 -19.30 1.86
CA MET A 471 6.50 -19.70 2.66
C MET A 471 6.44 -19.07 4.04
N GLU A 472 6.72 -19.87 5.06
CA GLU A 472 6.92 -19.44 6.45
C GLU A 472 8.40 -19.17 6.74
N LYS A 473 9.28 -19.95 6.10
CA LYS A 473 10.73 -19.89 6.25
C LYS A 473 11.41 -19.83 4.88
N PRO A 474 12.55 -19.17 4.77
CA PRO A 474 13.31 -19.13 3.50
C PRO A 474 13.72 -20.51 2.96
N THR A 475 13.75 -21.53 3.83
CA THR A 475 14.12 -22.90 3.49
C THR A 475 12.94 -23.78 3.06
N ASP A 476 11.72 -23.23 3.08
CA ASP A 476 10.54 -24.00 2.71
C ASP A 476 10.56 -24.40 1.23
N GLY A 477 9.85 -25.48 0.93
CA GLY A 477 9.68 -26.03 -0.40
C GLY A 477 8.52 -27.03 -0.41
N VAL A 478 8.29 -27.71 -1.51
CA VAL A 478 7.22 -28.70 -1.62
C VAL A 478 7.81 -30.10 -1.69
N LYS A 479 7.09 -31.07 -1.09
CA LYS A 479 7.38 -32.48 -1.27
C LYS A 479 6.49 -33.01 -2.39
N VAL A 480 7.09 -33.66 -3.37
CA VAL A 480 6.38 -34.22 -4.50
C VAL A 480 6.49 -35.72 -4.50
N GLN A 481 5.37 -36.41 -4.66
CA GLN A 481 5.29 -37.84 -4.85
C GLN A 481 4.72 -38.14 -6.23
N ARG A 482 5.12 -39.24 -6.82
CA ARG A 482 4.67 -39.71 -8.12
C ARG A 482 4.11 -41.11 -7.98
N ASP A 483 3.00 -41.39 -8.60
CA ASP A 483 2.39 -42.73 -8.65
C ASP A 483 3.18 -43.69 -9.60
N SER A 484 2.82 -44.96 -9.59
CA SER A 484 3.44 -45.97 -10.46
C SER A 484 3.16 -45.73 -11.95
N SER A 485 2.13 -45.04 -12.32
CA SER A 485 1.84 -44.68 -13.73
C SER A 485 2.76 -43.57 -14.23
N GLY A 486 3.28 -42.75 -13.30
CA GLY A 486 4.05 -41.55 -13.57
C GLY A 486 3.26 -40.40 -14.14
N LEU A 487 1.94 -40.48 -14.10
CA LEU A 487 1.03 -39.44 -14.57
C LEU A 487 0.35 -38.66 -13.43
N LEU A 488 0.22 -39.27 -12.27
CA LEU A 488 -0.33 -38.59 -11.10
C LEU A 488 0.79 -38.10 -10.18
N LEU A 489 0.81 -36.81 -9.93
CA LEU A 489 1.79 -36.12 -9.10
C LEU A 489 1.07 -35.48 -7.92
N THR A 490 1.51 -35.79 -6.71
CA THR A 490 0.95 -35.23 -5.47
C THR A 490 1.95 -34.28 -4.85
N ALA A 491 1.62 -33.00 -4.80
CA ALA A 491 2.40 -31.98 -4.09
C ALA A 491 1.82 -31.76 -2.68
N ASP A 492 2.63 -31.99 -1.66
CA ASP A 492 2.25 -31.87 -0.24
C ASP A 492 2.67 -30.51 0.31
N PHE A 493 1.70 -29.73 0.82
CA PHE A 493 1.87 -28.40 1.39
C PHE A 493 1.66 -28.34 2.91
N ARG A 494 1.55 -29.47 3.60
CA ARG A 494 1.27 -29.53 5.06
C ARG A 494 2.23 -28.73 5.92
N GLN A 495 3.46 -28.58 5.47
CA GLN A 495 4.51 -27.85 6.21
C GLN A 495 4.46 -26.33 6.00
N HIS A 496 3.60 -25.85 5.09
CA HIS A 496 3.64 -24.47 4.59
C HIS A 496 2.36 -23.69 4.86
N GLY A 497 1.43 -24.25 5.60
CA GLY A 497 0.18 -23.60 5.98
C GLY A 497 -0.74 -23.39 4.79
N ASN A 498 -0.58 -22.28 4.07
CA ASN A 498 -1.46 -21.91 2.98
C ASN A 498 -0.81 -22.07 1.62
N TRP A 499 -1.63 -22.47 0.68
CA TRP A 499 -1.29 -22.56 -0.72
C TRP A 499 -2.50 -22.13 -1.56
N TRP A 500 -2.26 -21.70 -2.77
CA TRP A 500 -3.28 -21.34 -3.74
C TRP A 500 -2.74 -21.53 -5.15
N TRP A 501 -3.63 -21.53 -6.10
CA TRP A 501 -3.32 -21.85 -7.50
C TRP A 501 -3.84 -20.79 -8.45
N ARG A 502 -3.37 -20.86 -9.66
CA ARG A 502 -3.42 -19.83 -10.68
C ARG A 502 -4.82 -19.36 -11.09
N ASN A 503 -5.79 -20.24 -11.22
CA ASN A 503 -7.06 -19.94 -11.89
C ASN A 503 -8.20 -19.54 -10.98
N GLY A 504 -7.90 -18.80 -10.02
CA GLY A 504 -8.86 -18.26 -9.09
C GLY A 504 -8.56 -18.66 -7.67
N ILE A 505 -8.53 -17.70 -6.82
CA ILE A 505 -8.41 -17.90 -5.38
C ILE A 505 -9.56 -18.81 -4.93
N GLY A 506 -9.21 -20.01 -4.47
CA GLY A 506 -10.17 -20.96 -3.94
C GLY A 506 -10.72 -21.99 -4.93
N ALA A 507 -10.23 -22.10 -6.18
CA ALA A 507 -10.64 -23.19 -7.06
C ALA A 507 -10.17 -24.55 -6.50
N THR A 508 -11.03 -25.54 -6.44
CA THR A 508 -10.74 -26.89 -5.94
C THR A 508 -10.34 -27.86 -7.05
N ASN A 509 -10.61 -27.51 -8.28
CA ASN A 509 -10.25 -28.28 -9.47
C ASN A 509 -10.03 -27.35 -10.66
N TYR A 510 -9.20 -27.79 -11.60
CA TYR A 510 -8.94 -27.10 -12.85
C TYR A 510 -8.40 -28.07 -13.91
N ARG A 511 -8.69 -27.79 -15.17
CA ARG A 511 -8.23 -28.62 -16.29
C ARG A 511 -7.76 -27.74 -17.45
N THR A 512 -6.65 -28.12 -18.01
CA THR A 512 -6.10 -27.60 -19.26
C THR A 512 -6.10 -28.69 -20.33
N ASP A 513 -5.56 -28.41 -21.49
CA ASP A 513 -5.21 -29.39 -22.52
C ASP A 513 -4.02 -30.28 -22.14
N ARG A 514 -3.28 -29.92 -21.09
CA ARG A 514 -2.04 -30.56 -20.69
C ARG A 514 -2.11 -31.32 -19.37
N TYR A 515 -2.83 -30.79 -18.42
CA TYR A 515 -2.99 -31.40 -17.09
C TYR A 515 -4.35 -31.04 -16.49
N SER A 516 -4.76 -31.85 -15.52
CA SER A 516 -5.81 -31.46 -14.58
C SER A 516 -5.27 -31.50 -13.17
N PHE A 517 -5.76 -30.65 -12.29
CA PHE A 517 -5.47 -30.77 -10.88
C PHE A 517 -6.73 -30.81 -10.03
N GLN A 518 -6.61 -31.44 -8.88
CA GLN A 518 -7.59 -31.47 -7.81
C GLN A 518 -6.91 -31.11 -6.51
N VAL A 519 -7.56 -30.24 -5.77
CA VAL A 519 -7.12 -29.82 -4.46
C VAL A 519 -7.78 -30.67 -3.40
N GLN A 520 -6.97 -31.25 -2.53
CA GLN A 520 -7.38 -31.85 -1.28
C GLN A 520 -6.92 -30.95 -0.12
N GLU A 521 -7.28 -31.28 1.11
CA GLU A 521 -7.04 -30.43 2.28
C GLU A 521 -5.62 -29.85 2.38
N TRP A 522 -4.61 -30.68 2.09
CA TRP A 522 -3.18 -30.28 2.20
C TRP A 522 -2.34 -30.64 0.98
N ASN A 523 -2.97 -31.20 -0.05
CA ASN A 523 -2.28 -31.69 -1.23
C ASN A 523 -2.92 -31.12 -2.49
N VAL A 524 -2.11 -30.98 -3.53
CA VAL A 524 -2.57 -30.80 -4.90
C VAL A 524 -2.20 -32.02 -5.70
N GLU A 525 -3.20 -32.74 -6.16
CA GLU A 525 -3.03 -33.84 -7.11
C GLU A 525 -3.07 -33.30 -8.52
N THR A 526 -1.98 -33.43 -9.23
CA THR A 526 -1.84 -33.00 -10.62
C THR A 526 -1.75 -34.24 -11.50
N ARG A 527 -2.72 -34.43 -12.38
CA ARG A 527 -2.72 -35.50 -13.37
C ARG A 527 -2.28 -34.94 -14.72
N LEU A 528 -1.18 -35.45 -15.24
CA LEU A 528 -0.75 -35.20 -16.61
C LEU A 528 -1.65 -35.98 -17.57
N LEU A 529 -2.09 -35.35 -18.65
CA LEU A 529 -2.95 -36.02 -19.64
C LEU A 529 -2.16 -36.96 -20.55
N GLU A 530 -0.87 -36.67 -20.74
CA GLU A 530 0.06 -37.49 -21.52
C GLU A 530 1.50 -37.29 -21.05
N LYS A 531 2.36 -38.29 -21.30
CA LYS A 531 3.82 -38.15 -21.16
C LYS A 531 4.40 -37.61 -22.46
N ARG A 532 5.21 -36.59 -22.38
CA ARG A 532 5.97 -36.04 -23.51
C ARG A 532 7.46 -36.12 -23.23
N PRO A 533 8.27 -36.63 -24.17
CA PRO A 533 9.65 -36.95 -23.92
C PRO A 533 10.55 -35.75 -23.60
N ASN A 534 10.19 -34.56 -24.09
CA ASN A 534 10.97 -33.33 -23.89
C ASN A 534 10.35 -32.35 -22.88
N THR A 535 9.70 -32.90 -21.84
CA THR A 535 9.08 -32.15 -20.76
C THR A 535 9.92 -32.24 -19.49
N ALA A 536 10.24 -31.11 -18.88
CA ALA A 536 10.78 -31.06 -17.51
C ALA A 536 9.64 -30.77 -16.51
N ILE A 537 9.61 -31.51 -15.41
CA ILE A 537 8.68 -31.29 -14.30
C ILE A 537 9.51 -30.82 -13.11
N ILE A 538 9.28 -29.58 -12.67
CA ILE A 538 10.11 -28.96 -11.65
C ILE A 538 9.26 -28.44 -10.47
N TYR A 539 9.91 -28.36 -9.31
CA TYR A 539 9.32 -27.83 -8.08
C TYR A 539 10.42 -27.24 -7.17
N PRO A 540 10.09 -26.25 -6.33
CA PRO A 540 11.10 -25.54 -5.55
C PRO A 540 11.33 -26.19 -4.18
N VAL A 541 12.60 -26.24 -3.78
CA VAL A 541 13.03 -26.59 -2.41
C VAL A 541 14.15 -25.65 -2.00
N SER A 542 13.99 -24.94 -0.90
CA SER A 542 15.02 -24.04 -0.35
C SER A 542 15.56 -23.03 -1.38
N GLY A 543 14.68 -22.45 -2.19
CA GLY A 543 15.05 -21.45 -3.22
C GLY A 543 15.80 -22.02 -4.43
N ARG A 544 15.72 -23.34 -4.68
CA ARG A 544 16.27 -24.02 -5.86
C ARG A 544 15.22 -24.88 -6.54
N TRP A 545 15.39 -25.09 -7.83
CA TRP A 545 14.54 -26.00 -8.57
C TRP A 545 15.07 -27.43 -8.51
N LEU A 546 14.19 -28.35 -8.18
CA LEU A 546 14.43 -29.79 -8.35
C LEU A 546 13.63 -30.29 -9.54
N GLU A 547 14.23 -31.14 -10.36
CA GLU A 547 13.56 -31.87 -11.44
C GLU A 547 13.07 -33.21 -10.94
N LEU A 548 11.83 -33.55 -11.23
CA LEU A 548 11.29 -34.86 -10.97
C LEU A 548 11.82 -35.84 -12.04
N PRO A 549 12.54 -36.92 -11.67
CA PRO A 549 12.99 -37.89 -12.65
C PRO A 549 11.86 -38.41 -13.50
N GLN A 550 12.10 -38.55 -14.82
CA GLN A 550 11.09 -39.05 -15.78
C GLN A 550 10.79 -40.52 -15.58
#